data_a702558780c9c6215d08165fab3de639
#
_entry.id   a702558780c9c6215d08165fab3de639
#
_cell.length_a   1.000
_cell.length_b   1.000
_cell.length_c   1.000
_cell.angle_alpha   90.00
_cell.angle_beta   90.00
_cell.angle_gamma   90.00
#
_symmetry.space_group_name_H-M   'P 1'
#
loop_
_entity.id
_entity.type
_entity.pdbx_description
1 polymer ?
#
loop_
_entity_poly.entity_id
_entity_poly.type
_entity_poly.pdbx_seq_one_letter_code
_entity_poly.pdbx_strand_id
1 'polypeptide(L)'
;MTSNETTIINFYTAFANADASKMCECYHPNIQFRDPAFGLLKGNEVCQMWKMLIEKSNGSLKINYSEIKANEQYGSAFWTATYNFSKTNQKVSNSISSKFHFQDGLIIKHTDDFDIWWWEVEMVKTSIRNKRFSTMVDWIYTEKNPRTGKNDLKKI
;
A
#
# COMPACT_ATOMS: atom_id res chain seq x y z
N MET A 1 -19.20 16.16 -8.70
CA MET A 1 -17.92 15.48 -8.29
C MET A 1 -16.81 16.51 -8.31
N THR A 2 -16.03 16.59 -7.24
CA THR A 2 -14.92 17.54 -7.18
C THR A 2 -13.71 17.03 -7.98
N SER A 3 -12.80 17.93 -8.34
CA SER A 3 -11.55 17.59 -9.01
C SER A 3 -10.71 16.60 -8.17
N ASN A 4 -10.67 16.78 -6.85
CA ASN A 4 -9.93 15.90 -5.96
C ASN A 4 -10.58 14.52 -5.80
N GLU A 5 -11.91 14.42 -5.83
CA GLU A 5 -12.59 13.12 -5.91
C GLU A 5 -12.20 12.38 -7.18
N THR A 6 -12.12 13.08 -8.30
CA THR A 6 -11.65 12.50 -9.56
C THR A 6 -10.22 11.98 -9.45
N THR A 7 -9.33 12.71 -8.77
CA THR A 7 -7.95 12.27 -8.53
C THR A 7 -7.91 10.97 -7.72
N ILE A 8 -8.72 10.85 -6.68
CA ILE A 8 -8.83 9.60 -5.88
C ILE A 8 -9.34 8.44 -6.76
N ILE A 9 -10.37 8.68 -7.56
CA ILE A 9 -10.94 7.67 -8.46
C ILE A 9 -9.89 7.22 -9.47
N ASN A 10 -9.15 8.15 -10.05
CA ASN A 10 -8.07 7.83 -11.00
C ASN A 10 -6.97 6.99 -10.34
N PHE A 11 -6.63 7.31 -9.10
CA PHE A 11 -5.65 6.55 -8.33
C PHE A 11 -6.08 5.09 -8.15
N TYR A 12 -7.27 4.85 -7.66
CA TYR A 12 -7.77 3.47 -7.44
C TYR A 12 -8.09 2.73 -8.73
N THR A 13 -8.51 3.43 -9.77
CA THR A 13 -8.70 2.83 -11.09
C THR A 13 -7.36 2.33 -11.65
N ALA A 14 -6.31 3.13 -11.53
CA ALA A 14 -4.96 2.72 -11.91
C ALA A 14 -4.48 1.51 -11.08
N PHE A 15 -4.74 1.53 -9.79
CA PHE A 15 -4.39 0.42 -8.90
C PHE A 15 -5.12 -0.87 -9.31
N ALA A 16 -6.41 -0.78 -9.58
CA ALA A 16 -7.22 -1.93 -10.03
C ALA A 16 -6.72 -2.49 -11.37
N ASN A 17 -6.12 -1.65 -12.19
CA ASN A 17 -5.52 -2.04 -13.48
C ASN A 17 -4.03 -2.43 -13.36
N ALA A 18 -3.51 -2.54 -12.14
CA ALA A 18 -2.11 -2.86 -11.88
C ALA A 18 -1.12 -1.88 -12.56
N ASP A 19 -1.48 -0.60 -12.61
CA ASP A 19 -0.71 0.45 -13.27
C ASP A 19 -0.09 1.39 -12.22
N ALA A 20 1.05 1.01 -11.68
CA ALA A 20 1.76 1.81 -10.67
C ALA A 20 2.19 3.18 -11.20
N SER A 21 2.51 3.27 -12.49
CA SER A 21 2.92 4.53 -13.11
C SER A 21 1.79 5.58 -13.07
N LYS A 22 0.58 5.17 -13.43
CA LYS A 22 -0.59 6.06 -13.37
C LYS A 22 -1.00 6.39 -11.93
N MET A 23 -0.82 5.46 -10.99
CA MET A 23 -1.01 5.76 -9.57
C MET A 23 -0.08 6.92 -9.15
N CYS A 24 1.17 6.85 -9.55
CA CYS A 24 2.18 7.85 -9.19
C CYS A 24 1.93 9.21 -9.82
N GLU A 25 1.27 9.28 -10.96
CA GLU A 25 0.86 10.55 -11.58
C GLU A 25 -0.16 11.33 -10.71
N CYS A 26 -0.89 10.63 -9.84
CA CYS A 26 -1.82 11.26 -8.90
C CYS A 26 -1.13 11.89 -7.68
N TYR A 27 0.14 11.59 -7.45
CA TYR A 27 0.91 12.07 -6.31
C TYR A 27 1.71 13.33 -6.62
N HIS A 28 1.75 14.20 -5.61
CA HIS A 28 2.68 15.33 -5.59
C HIS A 28 4.12 14.81 -5.45
N PRO A 29 5.14 15.50 -6.04
CA PRO A 29 6.55 15.08 -5.87
C PRO A 29 7.01 14.94 -4.43
N ASN A 30 6.42 15.71 -3.52
CA ASN A 30 6.71 15.67 -2.07
C ASN A 30 5.73 14.79 -1.29
N ILE A 31 5.14 13.80 -1.92
CA ILE A 31 4.20 12.87 -1.27
C ILE A 31 4.78 12.26 0.00
N GLN A 32 3.96 12.20 1.04
CA GLN A 32 4.20 11.45 2.25
C GLN A 32 3.10 10.40 2.40
N PHE A 33 3.49 9.17 2.47
CA PHE A 33 2.60 8.02 2.70
C PHE A 33 2.88 7.41 4.05
N ARG A 34 1.83 7.02 4.75
CA ARG A 34 1.95 6.30 6.02
C ARG A 34 0.93 5.18 6.09
N ASP A 35 1.37 4.03 6.53
CA ASP A 35 0.49 2.94 6.92
C ASP A 35 1.09 2.13 8.09
N PRO A 36 0.32 1.19 8.69
CA PRO A 36 0.81 0.39 9.80
C PRO A 36 1.96 -0.56 9.44
N ALA A 37 2.08 -0.98 8.17
CA ALA A 37 3.06 -1.96 7.73
C ALA A 37 4.40 -1.31 7.36
N PHE A 38 4.38 -0.30 6.48
CA PHE A 38 5.58 0.36 5.96
C PHE A 38 6.04 1.56 6.78
N GLY A 39 5.18 2.07 7.67
CA GLY A 39 5.45 3.33 8.36
C GLY A 39 5.42 4.51 7.40
N LEU A 40 6.30 5.48 7.59
CA LEU A 40 6.36 6.69 6.77
C LEU A 40 7.29 6.49 5.56
N LEU A 41 6.73 6.69 4.37
CA LEU A 41 7.45 6.73 3.09
C LEU A 41 7.33 8.12 2.48
N LYS A 42 8.35 8.55 1.74
CA LYS A 42 8.40 9.87 1.12
C LYS A 42 8.83 9.80 -0.34
N GLY A 43 8.20 10.62 -1.17
CA GLY A 43 8.59 10.80 -2.57
C GLY A 43 8.56 9.51 -3.37
N ASN A 44 9.64 9.24 -4.10
CA ASN A 44 9.72 8.08 -4.97
C ASN A 44 9.62 6.73 -4.25
N GLU A 45 9.91 6.68 -2.97
CA GLU A 45 9.74 5.46 -2.16
C GLU A 45 8.31 4.95 -2.19
N VAL A 46 7.33 5.88 -2.21
CA VAL A 46 5.90 5.54 -2.26
C VAL A 46 5.57 4.83 -3.57
N CYS A 47 6.06 5.35 -4.68
CA CYS A 47 5.85 4.75 -6.00
C CYS A 47 6.51 3.38 -6.12
N GLN A 48 7.70 3.22 -5.57
CA GLN A 48 8.40 1.93 -5.53
C GLN A 48 7.64 0.90 -4.70
N MET A 49 7.03 1.33 -3.59
CA MET A 49 6.19 0.45 -2.77
C MET A 49 5.01 -0.10 -3.57
N TRP A 50 4.23 0.77 -4.24
CA TRP A 50 3.08 0.32 -5.04
C TRP A 50 3.50 -0.59 -6.18
N LYS A 51 4.59 -0.26 -6.86
CA LYS A 51 5.14 -1.11 -7.92
C LYS A 51 5.51 -2.49 -7.40
N MET A 52 6.18 -2.56 -6.27
CA MET A 52 6.56 -3.81 -5.63
C MET A 52 5.32 -4.65 -5.25
N LEU A 53 4.32 -4.04 -4.61
CA LEU A 53 3.11 -4.75 -4.21
C LEU A 53 2.36 -5.32 -5.42
N ILE A 54 2.24 -4.55 -6.50
CA ILE A 54 1.60 -5.01 -7.73
C ILE A 54 2.38 -6.17 -8.34
N GLU A 55 3.69 -6.08 -8.44
CA GLU A 55 4.56 -7.14 -8.97
C GLU A 55 4.46 -8.42 -8.14
N LYS A 56 4.46 -8.30 -6.81
CA LYS A 56 4.38 -9.45 -5.90
C LYS A 56 3.02 -10.14 -5.91
N SER A 57 1.97 -9.43 -6.24
CA SER A 57 0.62 -10.02 -6.36
C SER A 57 0.47 -10.96 -7.56
N ASN A 58 1.38 -10.84 -8.53
CA ASN A 58 1.45 -11.70 -9.71
C ASN A 58 0.11 -11.78 -10.48
N GLY A 59 -0.56 -10.66 -10.66
CA GLY A 59 -1.82 -10.56 -11.38
C GLY A 59 -3.07 -10.98 -10.59
N SER A 60 -2.94 -11.39 -9.34
CA SER A 60 -4.06 -11.83 -8.51
C SER A 60 -4.77 -10.70 -7.76
N LEU A 61 -4.19 -9.50 -7.75
CA LEU A 61 -4.70 -8.38 -6.98
C LEU A 61 -6.01 -7.86 -7.53
N LYS A 62 -7.03 -7.80 -6.66
CA LYS A 62 -8.33 -7.17 -6.95
C LYS A 62 -8.56 -6.03 -5.98
N ILE A 63 -8.85 -4.86 -6.52
CA ILE A 63 -9.10 -3.64 -5.75
C ILE A 63 -10.55 -3.23 -5.96
N ASN A 64 -11.27 -3.07 -4.86
CA ASN A 64 -12.60 -2.46 -4.85
C ASN A 64 -12.55 -1.22 -3.95
N TYR A 65 -13.11 -0.12 -4.41
CA TYR A 65 -13.13 1.13 -3.66
C TYR A 65 -14.54 1.70 -3.59
N SER A 66 -14.80 2.45 -2.52
CA SER A 66 -16.09 3.05 -2.24
C SER A 66 -15.93 4.25 -1.31
N GLU A 67 -17.04 4.96 -1.06
CA GLU A 67 -17.11 6.07 -0.11
C GLU A 67 -16.07 7.17 -0.40
N ILE A 68 -15.88 7.48 -1.69
CA ILE A 68 -14.96 8.53 -2.12
C ILE A 68 -15.56 9.89 -1.76
N LYS A 69 -14.85 10.67 -0.97
CA LYS A 69 -15.21 12.02 -0.59
C LYS A 69 -13.98 12.91 -0.65
N ALA A 70 -14.13 14.11 -1.16
CA ALA A 70 -13.05 15.10 -1.14
C ALA A 70 -13.58 16.51 -1.24
N ASN A 71 -12.87 17.44 -0.61
CA ASN A 71 -12.99 18.87 -0.81
C ASN A 71 -11.67 19.41 -1.39
N GLU A 72 -11.44 20.70 -1.35
CA GLU A 72 -10.25 21.33 -1.93
C GLU A 72 -8.94 20.91 -1.25
N GLN A 73 -8.99 20.51 0.03
CA GLN A 73 -7.81 20.23 0.84
C GLN A 73 -7.71 18.77 1.29
N TYR A 74 -8.83 18.12 1.55
CA TYR A 74 -8.89 16.80 2.18
C TYR A 74 -9.73 15.82 1.38
N GLY A 75 -9.42 14.56 1.54
CA GLY A 75 -10.22 13.48 0.98
C GLY A 75 -10.17 12.23 1.82
N SER A 76 -11.09 11.33 1.54
CA SER A 76 -11.15 10.01 2.15
C SER A 76 -11.69 8.99 1.17
N ALA A 77 -11.35 7.74 1.42
CA ALA A 77 -11.84 6.60 0.66
C ALA A 77 -11.84 5.36 1.55
N PHE A 78 -12.63 4.38 1.16
CA PHE A 78 -12.59 3.04 1.71
C PHE A 78 -12.30 2.08 0.56
N TRP A 79 -11.39 1.13 0.77
CA TRP A 79 -11.06 0.15 -0.26
C TRP A 79 -10.72 -1.20 0.33
N THR A 80 -10.89 -2.22 -0.50
CA THR A 80 -10.51 -3.60 -0.16
C THR A 80 -9.53 -4.13 -1.18
N ALA A 81 -8.52 -4.81 -0.70
CA ALA A 81 -7.57 -5.54 -1.51
C ALA A 81 -7.80 -7.03 -1.31
N THR A 82 -7.96 -7.76 -2.40
CA THR A 82 -8.05 -9.22 -2.39
C THR A 82 -6.98 -9.77 -3.30
N TYR A 83 -6.20 -10.71 -2.81
CA TYR A 83 -5.14 -11.34 -3.59
C TYR A 83 -4.91 -12.77 -3.13
N ASN A 84 -4.31 -13.58 -4.02
CA ASN A 84 -3.93 -14.96 -3.73
C ASN A 84 -2.42 -15.06 -3.61
N PHE A 85 -1.96 -15.76 -2.58
CA PHE A 85 -0.57 -16.19 -2.57
C PHE A 85 -0.40 -17.34 -3.56
N SER A 86 0.41 -17.12 -4.61
CA SER A 86 0.51 -17.99 -5.77
C SER A 86 0.90 -19.44 -5.47
N LYS A 87 1.56 -19.72 -4.33
CA LYS A 87 2.00 -21.05 -3.97
C LYS A 87 1.07 -21.81 -3.03
N THR A 88 0.21 -21.11 -2.28
CA THR A 88 -0.69 -21.74 -1.30
C THR A 88 -2.16 -21.66 -1.71
N ASN A 89 -2.48 -20.91 -2.76
CA ASN A 89 -3.85 -20.59 -3.19
C ASN A 89 -4.70 -19.98 -2.07
N GLN A 90 -4.07 -19.47 -1.01
CA GLN A 90 -4.80 -18.78 0.06
C GLN A 90 -5.23 -17.39 -0.40
N LYS A 91 -6.53 -17.15 -0.31
CA LYS A 91 -7.12 -15.85 -0.59
C LYS A 91 -6.98 -14.97 0.64
N VAL A 92 -6.39 -13.79 0.46
CA VAL A 92 -6.29 -12.76 1.49
C VAL A 92 -7.16 -11.59 1.10
N SER A 93 -7.94 -11.09 2.05
CA SER A 93 -8.75 -9.88 1.89
C SER A 93 -8.41 -8.91 3.00
N ASN A 94 -8.14 -7.66 2.63
CA ASN A 94 -7.82 -6.59 3.56
C ASN A 94 -8.72 -5.38 3.30
N SER A 95 -9.24 -4.78 4.37
CA SER A 95 -10.11 -3.60 4.31
C SER A 95 -9.36 -2.40 4.86
N ILE A 96 -9.28 -1.32 4.08
CA ILE A 96 -8.44 -0.17 4.36
C ILE A 96 -9.27 1.11 4.30
N SER A 97 -9.07 1.98 5.30
CA SER A 97 -9.56 3.35 5.30
C SER A 97 -8.43 4.29 4.93
N SER A 98 -8.64 5.13 3.93
CA SER A 98 -7.63 6.06 3.43
C SER A 98 -8.03 7.50 3.70
N LYS A 99 -7.04 8.33 4.05
CA LYS A 99 -7.17 9.78 4.19
C LYS A 99 -6.13 10.46 3.31
N PHE A 100 -6.54 11.56 2.69
CA PHE A 100 -5.72 12.29 1.75
C PHE A 100 -5.66 13.77 2.09
N HIS A 101 -4.50 14.38 1.81
CA HIS A 101 -4.35 15.83 1.69
C HIS A 101 -3.93 16.13 0.26
N PHE A 102 -4.46 17.21 -0.28
CA PHE A 102 -4.19 17.67 -1.64
C PHE A 102 -3.42 18.97 -1.64
N GLN A 103 -2.53 19.09 -2.61
CA GLN A 103 -1.84 20.33 -2.95
C GLN A 103 -1.72 20.41 -4.47
N ASP A 104 -2.16 21.52 -5.05
CA ASP A 104 -2.13 21.74 -6.51
C ASP A 104 -2.84 20.61 -7.31
N GLY A 105 -3.92 20.08 -6.76
CA GLY A 105 -4.70 19.02 -7.39
C GLY A 105 -4.08 17.62 -7.29
N LEU A 106 -2.97 17.47 -6.58
CA LEU A 106 -2.27 16.21 -6.38
C LEU A 106 -2.29 15.79 -4.91
N ILE A 107 -2.18 14.49 -4.70
CA ILE A 107 -2.14 13.93 -3.34
C ILE A 107 -0.74 14.18 -2.74
N ILE A 108 -0.68 14.97 -1.67
CA ILE A 108 0.59 15.27 -0.98
C ILE A 108 0.74 14.48 0.32
N LYS A 109 -0.36 14.05 0.93
CA LYS A 109 -0.35 13.11 2.06
C LYS A 109 -1.39 12.03 1.82
N HIS A 110 -1.01 10.80 2.07
CA HIS A 110 -1.86 9.62 1.96
C HIS A 110 -1.62 8.74 3.18
N THR A 111 -2.64 8.54 3.99
CA THR A 111 -2.57 7.68 5.17
C THR A 111 -3.56 6.55 5.01
N ASP A 112 -3.07 5.33 5.06
CA ASP A 112 -3.87 4.11 5.08
C ASP A 112 -3.92 3.57 6.50
N ASP A 113 -5.12 3.16 6.92
CA ASP A 113 -5.35 2.53 8.21
C ASP A 113 -6.04 1.18 8.02
N PHE A 114 -5.44 0.14 8.56
CA PHE A 114 -5.96 -1.22 8.53
C PHE A 114 -5.43 -2.02 9.72
N ASP A 115 -6.03 -3.17 9.98
CA ASP A 115 -5.61 -4.04 11.07
C ASP A 115 -4.32 -4.79 10.71
N ILE A 116 -3.19 -4.27 11.18
CA ILE A 116 -1.87 -4.82 10.91
C ILE A 116 -1.70 -6.24 11.47
N TRP A 117 -2.41 -6.57 12.56
CA TRP A 117 -2.29 -7.89 13.16
C TRP A 117 -2.68 -9.00 12.19
N TRP A 118 -3.77 -8.81 11.43
CA TRP A 118 -4.17 -9.73 10.38
C TRP A 118 -3.14 -9.83 9.28
N TRP A 119 -2.60 -8.68 8.87
CA TRP A 119 -1.60 -8.61 7.82
C TRP A 119 -0.30 -9.30 8.25
N GLU A 120 0.18 -9.06 9.47
CA GLU A 120 1.37 -9.71 10.03
C GLU A 120 1.19 -11.22 10.18
N VAL A 121 0.04 -11.68 10.68
CA VAL A 121 -0.26 -13.10 10.84
C VAL A 121 -0.24 -13.82 9.50
N GLU A 122 -0.86 -13.26 8.47
CA GLU A 122 -0.85 -13.85 7.13
C GLU A 122 0.54 -13.79 6.50
N MET A 123 1.29 -12.71 6.70
CA MET A 123 2.67 -12.59 6.24
C MET A 123 3.59 -13.61 6.91
N VAL A 124 3.50 -13.77 8.23
CA VAL A 124 4.29 -14.75 8.99
C VAL A 124 3.97 -16.17 8.56
N LYS A 125 2.69 -16.52 8.46
CA LYS A 125 2.28 -17.84 7.97
C LYS A 125 2.85 -18.15 6.59
N THR A 126 2.91 -17.16 5.72
CA THR A 126 3.40 -17.31 4.36
C THR A 126 4.93 -17.31 4.29
N SER A 127 5.61 -16.51 5.13
CA SER A 127 7.07 -16.48 5.17
C SER A 127 7.68 -17.78 5.71
N ILE A 128 7.03 -18.41 6.67
CA ILE A 128 7.42 -19.75 7.16
C ILE A 128 7.34 -20.78 6.04
N ARG A 129 6.41 -20.62 5.11
CA ARG A 129 6.19 -21.54 4.00
C ARG A 129 6.95 -21.18 2.73
N ASN A 130 7.47 -19.96 2.61
CA ASN A 130 8.01 -19.47 1.35
C ASN A 130 9.14 -18.45 1.54
N LYS A 131 10.37 -18.84 1.19
CA LYS A 131 11.57 -17.98 1.29
C LYS A 131 11.46 -16.66 0.50
N ARG A 132 10.63 -16.57 -0.53
CA ARG A 132 10.42 -15.31 -1.29
C ARG A 132 9.69 -14.24 -0.49
N PHE A 133 8.84 -14.66 0.44
CA PHE A 133 8.13 -13.75 1.33
C PHE A 133 9.05 -13.20 2.43
N SER A 134 9.98 -14.03 2.89
CA SER A 134 11.05 -13.62 3.79
C SER A 134 11.83 -12.42 3.22
N THR A 135 12.14 -12.43 1.92
CA THR A 135 12.85 -11.34 1.27
C THR A 135 12.08 -10.02 1.29
N MET A 136 10.76 -10.06 1.15
CA MET A 136 9.92 -8.85 1.24
C MET A 136 9.85 -8.31 2.65
N VAL A 137 9.69 -9.18 3.64
CA VAL A 137 9.73 -8.82 5.06
C VAL A 137 11.11 -8.27 5.41
N ASP A 138 12.17 -8.90 4.96
CA ASP A 138 13.54 -8.43 5.15
C ASP A 138 13.77 -7.06 4.53
N TRP A 139 13.23 -6.81 3.34
CA TRP A 139 13.30 -5.50 2.69
C TRP A 139 12.58 -4.43 3.52
N ILE A 140 11.36 -4.72 3.99
CA ILE A 140 10.59 -3.80 4.84
C ILE A 140 11.38 -3.45 6.12
N TYR A 141 11.94 -4.46 6.79
CA TYR A 141 12.62 -4.24 8.06
C TYR A 141 14.04 -3.71 7.92
N THR A 142 14.80 -4.10 6.90
CA THR A 142 16.19 -3.68 6.74
C THR A 142 16.38 -2.33 6.07
N GLU A 143 15.60 -2.03 5.05
CA GLU A 143 15.72 -0.76 4.33
C GLU A 143 14.97 0.39 5.00
N LYS A 144 13.89 0.09 5.70
CA LYS A 144 13.06 1.11 6.36
C LYS A 144 13.38 1.37 7.82
N ASN A 145 13.96 0.40 8.52
CA ASN A 145 14.39 0.55 9.90
C ASN A 145 15.85 0.12 10.06
N PRO A 146 16.81 0.91 9.58
CA PRO A 146 18.23 0.56 9.73
C PRO A 146 18.69 0.44 11.17
N ARG A 147 17.89 0.96 12.14
CA ARG A 147 18.18 0.86 13.59
C ARG A 147 17.68 -0.42 14.23
N THR A 148 16.70 -1.09 13.63
CA THR A 148 16.17 -2.38 14.12
C THR A 148 16.86 -3.57 13.46
N GLY A 149 17.93 -3.34 12.74
CA GLY A 149 18.70 -4.27 11.95
C GLY A 149 18.68 -5.74 12.36
N LYS A 150 19.46 -6.55 11.72
CA LYS A 150 19.56 -8.02 11.84
C LYS A 150 19.44 -8.64 13.24
N ASN A 151 19.55 -7.81 14.31
CA ASN A 151 19.48 -8.30 15.70
C ASN A 151 18.05 -8.56 16.18
N ASP A 152 17.06 -7.84 15.65
CA ASP A 152 15.66 -8.04 16.06
C ASP A 152 15.03 -9.23 15.34
N LEU A 153 15.49 -9.53 14.13
CA LEU A 153 15.07 -10.71 13.38
C LEU A 153 15.58 -12.03 14.00
N LYS A 154 16.64 -11.97 14.79
CA LYS A 154 17.18 -13.15 15.50
C LYS A 154 16.45 -13.46 16.81
N LYS A 155 15.56 -12.57 17.28
CA LYS A 155 14.79 -12.75 18.51
C LYS A 155 13.37 -13.29 18.28
N ILE A 156 13.00 -13.47 17.02
CA ILE A 156 11.77 -14.09 16.58
C ILE A 156 12.07 -15.51 16.11
#